data_f90a70c9647c2d7a479031c57001b0ea
#
_entry.id   f90a70c9647c2d7a479031c57001b0ea
#
_cell.length_a   1.000
_cell.length_b   1.000
_cell.length_c   1.000
_cell.angle_alpha   90.00
_cell.angle_beta   90.00
_cell.angle_gamma   90.00
#
_symmetry.space_group_name_H-M   'P 1'
#
loop_
_entity.id
_entity.type
_entity.pdbx_description
1 polymer ?
#
loop_
_entity_poly.entity_id
_entity_poly.type
_entity_poly.pdbx_seq_one_letter_code
_entity_poly.pdbx_strand_id
1 'polypeptide(L)'
;QENIFIIGMMSALLAAATWLLIASSKGWPVSTTHSIVGSIVGFVIVSAGFYAVSWGKVGTIAASWVTSPIFAGTFSFFIYLSAKKFILDRRDPSQAAVSLIPIYSFFVAIIIALVTARKGLKHVGLPLSDSEVLLVTIIFGVVVSIITAILLRFNSEKIREYGVESAFAILMIVTAS
;
A
#
# COMPACT_ATOMS: atom_id res chain seq x y z
N GLN A 1 18.66 -26.77 -18.44
CA GLN A 1 18.02 -25.43 -18.52
C GLN A 1 17.47 -24.97 -17.15
N GLU A 2 16.90 -25.86 -16.34
CA GLU A 2 16.35 -25.53 -15.01
C GLU A 2 17.42 -24.99 -14.05
N ASN A 3 18.59 -25.60 -14.01
CA ASN A 3 19.69 -25.14 -13.14
C ASN A 3 20.18 -23.74 -13.47
N ILE A 4 20.25 -23.39 -14.76
CA ILE A 4 20.66 -22.04 -15.20
C ILE A 4 19.62 -20.99 -14.75
N PHE A 5 18.33 -21.34 -14.84
CA PHE A 5 17.26 -20.47 -14.39
C PHE A 5 17.30 -20.25 -12.87
N ILE A 6 17.46 -21.33 -12.09
CA ILE A 6 17.54 -21.25 -10.63
C ILE A 6 18.74 -20.40 -10.20
N ILE A 7 19.94 -20.70 -10.73
CA ILE A 7 21.16 -19.94 -10.41
C ILE A 7 21.01 -18.48 -10.81
N GLY A 8 20.38 -18.21 -11.96
CA GLY A 8 20.15 -16.86 -12.43
C GLY A 8 19.20 -16.06 -11.56
N MET A 9 18.10 -16.66 -11.15
CA MET A 9 17.16 -16.01 -10.21
C MET A 9 17.81 -15.76 -8.84
N MET A 10 18.60 -16.70 -8.32
CA MET A 10 19.36 -16.49 -7.10
C MET A 10 20.38 -15.35 -7.24
N SER A 11 21.10 -15.30 -8.36
CA SER A 11 22.06 -14.23 -8.64
C SER A 11 21.39 -12.87 -8.75
N ALA A 12 20.24 -12.79 -9.41
CA ALA A 12 19.46 -11.57 -9.54
C ALA A 12 18.94 -11.07 -8.17
N LEU A 13 18.44 -11.99 -7.34
CA LEU A 13 17.99 -11.65 -5.98
C LEU A 13 19.14 -11.20 -5.10
N LEU A 14 20.30 -11.87 -5.18
CA LEU A 14 21.51 -11.49 -4.43
C LEU A 14 22.01 -10.11 -4.85
N ALA A 15 22.02 -9.81 -6.15
CA ALA A 15 22.41 -8.50 -6.67
C ALA A 15 21.45 -7.39 -6.18
N ALA A 16 20.14 -7.65 -6.24
CA ALA A 16 19.15 -6.71 -5.72
C ALA A 16 19.30 -6.49 -4.21
N ALA A 17 19.48 -7.56 -3.43
CA ALA A 17 19.68 -7.49 -1.99
C ALA A 17 20.94 -6.71 -1.63
N THR A 18 22.07 -6.98 -2.31
CA THR A 18 23.33 -6.26 -2.10
C THR A 18 23.18 -4.77 -2.40
N TRP A 19 22.54 -4.43 -3.51
CA TRP A 19 22.24 -3.03 -3.86
C TRP A 19 21.39 -2.35 -2.79
N LEU A 20 20.32 -3.00 -2.34
CA LEU A 20 19.43 -2.47 -1.32
C LEU A 20 20.14 -2.26 0.02
N LEU A 21 21.02 -3.18 0.42
CA LEU A 21 21.84 -3.03 1.64
C LEU A 21 22.78 -1.82 1.54
N ILE A 22 23.47 -1.66 0.40
CA ILE A 22 24.35 -0.52 0.17
C ILE A 22 23.57 0.80 0.19
N ALA A 23 22.43 0.85 -0.51
CA ALA A 23 21.59 2.03 -0.57
C ALA A 23 21.03 2.40 0.83
N SER A 24 20.53 1.40 1.57
CA SER A 24 20.02 1.57 2.93
C SER A 24 21.11 2.07 3.89
N SER A 25 22.31 1.51 3.82
CA SER A 25 23.42 1.94 4.68
C SER A 25 23.86 3.37 4.44
N LYS A 26 23.61 3.89 3.23
CA LYS A 26 23.90 5.28 2.84
C LYS A 26 22.70 6.23 2.97
N GLY A 27 21.54 5.71 3.39
CA GLY A 27 20.31 6.50 3.49
C GLY A 27 19.73 6.92 2.13
N TRP A 28 20.08 6.22 1.04
CA TRP A 28 19.53 6.52 -0.28
C TRP A 28 18.10 5.96 -0.42
N PRO A 29 17.12 6.78 -0.84
CA PRO A 29 15.76 6.30 -1.09
C PRO A 29 15.73 5.52 -2.41
N VAL A 30 15.68 4.20 -2.33
CA VAL A 30 15.64 3.31 -3.51
C VAL A 30 14.39 2.42 -3.46
N SER A 31 13.87 2.08 -4.64
CA SER A 31 12.74 1.18 -4.78
C SER A 31 13.21 -0.28 -4.87
N THR A 32 12.70 -1.14 -4.01
CA THR A 32 12.94 -2.59 -4.06
C THR A 32 12.47 -3.20 -5.37
N THR A 33 11.30 -2.79 -5.87
CA THR A 33 10.73 -3.29 -7.13
C THR A 33 11.60 -2.95 -8.33
N HIS A 34 12.09 -1.69 -8.42
CA HIS A 34 13.02 -1.28 -9.48
C HIS A 34 14.30 -2.10 -9.43
N SER A 35 14.85 -2.31 -8.24
CA SER A 35 16.09 -3.08 -8.04
C SER A 35 15.94 -4.53 -8.48
N ILE A 36 14.83 -5.19 -8.14
CA ILE A 36 14.55 -6.57 -8.53
C ILE A 36 14.34 -6.68 -10.04
N VAL A 37 13.52 -5.81 -10.63
CA VAL A 37 13.28 -5.82 -12.09
C VAL A 37 14.58 -5.55 -12.85
N GLY A 38 15.38 -4.57 -12.42
CA GLY A 38 16.67 -4.27 -13.03
C GLY A 38 17.67 -5.44 -12.95
N SER A 39 17.76 -6.13 -11.83
CA SER A 39 18.65 -7.27 -11.66
C SER A 39 18.23 -8.48 -12.51
N ILE A 40 16.93 -8.75 -12.64
CA ILE A 40 16.41 -9.80 -13.53
C ILE A 40 16.71 -9.47 -14.99
N VAL A 41 16.46 -8.23 -15.43
CA VAL A 41 16.77 -7.77 -16.77
C VAL A 41 18.28 -7.89 -17.05
N GLY A 42 19.12 -7.46 -16.10
CA GLY A 42 20.57 -7.59 -16.21
C GLY A 42 21.02 -9.03 -16.34
N PHE A 43 20.48 -9.94 -15.53
CA PHE A 43 20.75 -11.37 -15.65
C PHE A 43 20.39 -11.92 -17.05
N VAL A 44 19.20 -11.61 -17.57
CA VAL A 44 18.75 -12.09 -18.88
C VAL A 44 19.66 -11.55 -20.01
N ILE A 45 20.07 -10.29 -19.94
CA ILE A 45 20.98 -9.70 -20.93
C ILE A 45 22.31 -10.44 -20.97
N VAL A 46 22.88 -10.73 -19.80
CA VAL A 46 24.19 -11.39 -19.69
C VAL A 46 24.13 -12.87 -20.09
N SER A 47 23.04 -13.57 -19.72
CA SER A 47 22.92 -15.02 -19.95
C SER A 47 22.39 -15.39 -21.33
N ALA A 48 21.48 -14.59 -21.89
CA ALA A 48 20.74 -14.91 -23.12
C ALA A 48 20.77 -13.79 -24.18
N GLY A 49 21.36 -12.67 -23.85
CA GLY A 49 21.52 -11.52 -24.74
C GLY A 49 20.35 -10.52 -24.68
N PHE A 50 20.58 -9.34 -25.24
CA PHE A 50 19.66 -8.19 -25.21
C PHE A 50 18.28 -8.49 -25.83
N TYR A 51 18.25 -9.29 -26.89
CA TYR A 51 17.02 -9.66 -27.60
C TYR A 51 16.16 -10.70 -26.87
N ALA A 52 16.69 -11.37 -25.85
CA ALA A 52 15.95 -12.31 -25.03
C ALA A 52 15.04 -11.62 -24.00
N VAL A 53 15.27 -10.32 -23.76
CA VAL A 53 14.46 -9.54 -22.83
C VAL A 53 13.11 -9.19 -23.48
N SER A 54 12.03 -9.46 -22.76
CA SER A 54 10.67 -9.04 -23.14
C SER A 54 10.49 -7.53 -22.91
N TRP A 55 11.05 -6.69 -23.79
CA TRP A 55 11.03 -5.23 -23.65
C TRP A 55 9.62 -4.64 -23.53
N GLY A 56 8.63 -5.24 -24.20
CA GLY A 56 7.23 -4.84 -24.04
C GLY A 56 6.73 -4.96 -22.60
N LYS A 57 7.08 -6.05 -21.90
CA LYS A 57 6.75 -6.23 -20.47
C LYS A 57 7.52 -5.25 -19.60
N VAL A 58 8.82 -5.07 -19.85
CA VAL A 58 9.63 -4.09 -19.13
C VAL A 58 9.06 -2.68 -19.30
N GLY A 59 8.68 -2.30 -20.52
CA GLY A 59 8.04 -1.02 -20.80
C GLY A 59 6.71 -0.83 -20.06
N THR A 60 5.88 -1.86 -19.99
CA THR A 60 4.62 -1.82 -19.21
C THR A 60 4.89 -1.63 -17.72
N ILE A 61 5.89 -2.31 -17.17
CA ILE A 61 6.30 -2.15 -15.77
C ILE A 61 6.81 -0.72 -15.54
N ALA A 62 7.70 -0.22 -16.42
CA ALA A 62 8.23 1.13 -16.32
C ALA A 62 7.11 2.20 -16.42
N ALA A 63 6.13 2.01 -17.30
CA ALA A 63 4.96 2.89 -17.39
C ALA A 63 4.15 2.89 -16.08
N SER A 64 4.03 1.75 -15.41
CA SER A 64 3.34 1.68 -14.11
C SER A 64 4.06 2.49 -13.02
N TRP A 65 5.37 2.67 -13.10
CA TRP A 65 6.14 3.49 -12.15
C TRP A 65 5.81 4.97 -12.24
N VAL A 66 5.32 5.42 -13.38
CA VAL A 66 4.86 6.80 -13.61
C VAL A 66 3.36 6.92 -13.31
N THR A 67 2.56 6.00 -13.82
CA THR A 67 1.10 6.07 -13.68
C THR A 67 0.63 5.86 -12.23
N SER A 68 1.26 4.95 -11.49
CA SER A 68 0.87 4.67 -10.09
C SER A 68 1.01 5.90 -9.17
N PRO A 69 2.12 6.65 -9.15
CA PRO A 69 2.22 7.86 -8.35
C PRO A 69 1.23 8.96 -8.76
N ILE A 70 0.95 9.10 -10.06
CA ILE A 70 -0.03 10.08 -10.55
C ILE A 70 -1.42 9.77 -10.00
N PHE A 71 -1.87 8.52 -10.13
CA PHE A 71 -3.17 8.11 -9.58
C PHE A 71 -3.19 8.23 -8.05
N ALA A 72 -2.17 7.71 -7.37
CA ALA A 72 -2.08 7.79 -5.91
C ALA A 72 -2.09 9.25 -5.42
N GLY A 73 -1.32 10.14 -6.05
CA GLY A 73 -1.29 11.56 -5.72
C GLY A 73 -2.62 12.25 -5.97
N THR A 74 -3.29 11.94 -7.08
CA THR A 74 -4.62 12.48 -7.40
C THR A 74 -5.65 12.07 -6.37
N PHE A 75 -5.73 10.78 -6.03
CA PHE A 75 -6.66 10.30 -5.00
C PHE A 75 -6.34 10.88 -3.62
N SER A 76 -5.06 10.93 -3.23
CA SER A 76 -4.61 11.51 -1.97
C SER A 76 -4.98 13.00 -1.88
N PHE A 77 -4.85 13.75 -2.98
CA PHE A 77 -5.25 15.15 -3.05
C PHE A 77 -6.74 15.34 -2.77
N PHE A 78 -7.60 14.54 -3.39
CA PHE A 78 -9.04 14.62 -3.13
C PHE A 78 -9.42 14.21 -1.71
N ILE A 79 -8.79 13.17 -1.16
CA ILE A 79 -8.99 12.76 0.23
C ILE A 79 -8.54 13.88 1.17
N TYR A 80 -7.39 14.51 0.91
CA TYR A 80 -6.91 15.65 1.70
C TYR A 80 -7.88 16.83 1.65
N LEU A 81 -8.37 17.21 0.47
CA LEU A 81 -9.37 18.28 0.34
C LEU A 81 -10.65 17.96 1.12
N SER A 82 -11.09 16.71 1.06
CA SER A 82 -12.23 16.24 1.84
C SER A 82 -11.97 16.37 3.34
N ALA A 83 -10.83 15.84 3.82
CA ALA A 83 -10.46 15.93 5.23
C ALA A 83 -10.27 17.40 5.69
N LYS A 84 -9.66 18.24 4.85
CA LYS A 84 -9.53 19.66 5.12
C LYS A 84 -10.90 20.30 5.31
N LYS A 85 -11.79 20.18 4.34
CA LYS A 85 -13.11 20.81 4.36
C LYS A 85 -14.02 20.30 5.49
N PHE A 86 -14.01 19.00 5.76
CA PHE A 86 -14.96 18.38 6.67
C PHE A 86 -14.43 18.21 8.09
N ILE A 87 -13.10 18.26 8.30
CA ILE A 87 -12.47 18.11 9.60
C ILE A 87 -11.70 19.37 9.99
N LEU A 88 -10.66 19.75 9.20
CA LEU A 88 -9.70 20.78 9.61
C LEU A 88 -10.30 22.20 9.62
N ASP A 89 -11.16 22.54 8.66
CA ASP A 89 -11.77 23.88 8.54
C ASP A 89 -13.03 24.03 9.42
N ARG A 90 -13.33 23.06 10.30
CA ARG A 90 -14.46 23.16 11.24
C ARG A 90 -14.11 23.98 12.47
N ARG A 91 -15.13 24.54 13.13
CA ARG A 91 -14.96 25.31 14.38
C ARG A 91 -14.33 24.48 15.51
N ASP A 92 -14.65 23.19 15.57
CA ASP A 92 -14.03 22.22 16.45
C ASP A 92 -13.51 21.02 15.61
N PRO A 93 -12.27 21.11 15.14
CA PRO A 93 -11.67 20.06 14.33
C PRO A 93 -11.51 18.75 15.08
N SER A 94 -11.29 18.79 16.40
CA SER A 94 -11.12 17.58 17.23
C SER A 94 -12.42 16.77 17.30
N GLN A 95 -13.55 17.44 17.51
CA GLN A 95 -14.85 16.77 17.52
C GLN A 95 -15.26 16.27 16.13
N ALA A 96 -14.96 17.03 15.08
CA ALA A 96 -15.17 16.61 13.70
C ALA A 96 -14.32 15.37 13.35
N ALA A 97 -13.07 15.32 13.81
CA ALA A 97 -12.18 14.16 13.64
C ALA A 97 -12.75 12.90 14.29
N VAL A 98 -13.18 12.96 15.55
CA VAL A 98 -13.77 11.81 16.25
C VAL A 98 -14.99 11.25 15.52
N SER A 99 -15.78 12.13 14.87
CA SER A 99 -17.00 11.73 14.17
C SER A 99 -16.76 11.21 12.75
N LEU A 100 -15.77 11.75 12.03
CA LEU A 100 -15.58 11.49 10.61
C LEU A 100 -14.45 10.50 10.31
N ILE A 101 -13.41 10.42 11.13
CA ILE A 101 -12.31 9.46 10.92
C ILE A 101 -12.78 8.01 10.84
N PRO A 102 -13.79 7.52 11.60
CA PRO A 102 -14.31 6.16 11.40
C PRO A 102 -14.84 5.90 9.98
N ILE A 103 -15.37 6.92 9.31
CA ILE A 103 -15.83 6.81 7.92
C ILE A 103 -14.62 6.65 6.98
N TYR A 104 -13.57 7.43 7.18
CA TYR A 104 -12.33 7.28 6.40
C TYR A 104 -11.69 5.91 6.63
N SER A 105 -11.66 5.42 7.88
CA SER A 105 -11.12 4.09 8.18
C SER A 105 -11.91 2.97 7.52
N PHE A 106 -13.23 3.11 7.41
CA PHE A 106 -14.08 2.17 6.67
C PHE A 106 -13.65 2.04 5.20
N PHE A 107 -13.50 3.18 4.50
CA PHE A 107 -13.09 3.15 3.09
C PHE A 107 -11.67 2.60 2.90
N VAL A 108 -10.72 2.98 3.76
CA VAL A 108 -9.35 2.47 3.71
C VAL A 108 -9.33 0.95 3.95
N ALA A 109 -10.05 0.48 4.97
CA ALA A 109 -10.14 -0.94 5.30
C ALA A 109 -10.76 -1.77 4.16
N ILE A 110 -11.84 -1.29 3.51
CA ILE A 110 -12.43 -1.97 2.36
C ILE A 110 -11.43 -2.08 1.21
N ILE A 111 -10.72 -0.99 0.88
CA ILE A 111 -9.76 -1.00 -0.23
C ILE A 111 -8.63 -2.01 0.06
N ILE A 112 -8.05 -1.98 1.26
CA ILE A 112 -7.00 -2.91 1.66
C ILE A 112 -7.51 -4.35 1.62
N ALA A 113 -8.68 -4.62 2.23
CA ALA A 113 -9.27 -5.95 2.25
C ALA A 113 -9.59 -6.47 0.84
N LEU A 114 -10.13 -5.62 -0.04
CA LEU A 114 -10.46 -5.98 -1.42
C LEU A 114 -9.21 -6.35 -2.23
N VAL A 115 -8.14 -5.56 -2.11
CA VAL A 115 -6.87 -5.82 -2.79
C VAL A 115 -6.25 -7.11 -2.28
N THR A 116 -6.25 -7.31 -0.95
CA THR A 116 -5.72 -8.52 -0.30
C THR A 116 -6.53 -9.76 -0.68
N ALA A 117 -7.85 -9.68 -0.64
CA ALA A 117 -8.73 -10.79 -1.00
C ALA A 117 -8.57 -11.17 -2.49
N ARG A 118 -8.58 -10.20 -3.39
CA ARG A 118 -8.47 -10.50 -4.84
C ARG A 118 -7.08 -10.97 -5.27
N LYS A 119 -6.01 -10.46 -4.66
CA LYS A 119 -4.63 -10.84 -5.00
C LYS A 119 -4.10 -11.95 -4.11
N GLY A 120 -4.35 -11.89 -2.79
CA GLY A 120 -3.79 -12.83 -1.82
C GLY A 120 -4.49 -14.19 -1.84
N LEU A 121 -5.82 -14.23 -1.76
CA LEU A 121 -6.58 -15.48 -1.66
C LEU A 121 -6.52 -16.35 -2.91
N LYS A 122 -6.35 -15.75 -4.09
CA LYS A 122 -6.07 -16.51 -5.33
C LYS A 122 -4.82 -17.38 -5.23
N HIS A 123 -3.82 -16.96 -4.47
CA HIS A 123 -2.57 -17.72 -4.29
C HIS A 123 -2.69 -18.81 -3.21
N VAL A 124 -3.69 -18.72 -2.33
CA VAL A 124 -3.92 -19.69 -1.23
C VAL A 124 -4.91 -20.80 -1.65
N GLY A 125 -5.43 -20.74 -2.88
CA GLY A 125 -6.32 -21.79 -3.41
C GLY A 125 -7.72 -21.78 -2.80
N LEU A 126 -8.17 -20.67 -2.21
CA LEU A 126 -9.54 -20.45 -1.75
C LEU A 126 -10.31 -19.69 -2.84
N PRO A 127 -11.07 -20.37 -3.70
CA PRO A 127 -11.89 -19.73 -4.72
C PRO A 127 -13.14 -19.13 -4.07
N LEU A 128 -13.03 -17.91 -3.54
CA LEU A 128 -14.20 -17.14 -3.13
C LEU A 128 -14.87 -16.55 -4.37
N SER A 129 -16.18 -16.61 -4.42
CA SER A 129 -16.97 -15.91 -5.43
C SER A 129 -16.84 -14.39 -5.25
N ASP A 130 -17.07 -13.61 -6.31
CA ASP A 130 -17.00 -12.14 -6.24
C ASP A 130 -17.96 -11.55 -5.19
N SER A 131 -19.11 -12.18 -4.96
CA SER A 131 -20.08 -11.80 -3.92
C SER A 131 -19.56 -12.06 -2.50
N GLU A 132 -18.90 -13.19 -2.27
CA GLU A 132 -18.29 -13.51 -0.98
C GLU A 132 -17.12 -12.57 -0.64
N VAL A 133 -16.29 -12.26 -1.62
CA VAL A 133 -15.22 -11.27 -1.46
C VAL A 133 -15.78 -9.91 -1.07
N LEU A 134 -16.84 -9.44 -1.75
CA LEU A 134 -17.48 -8.17 -1.41
C LEU A 134 -18.07 -8.18 -0.01
N LEU A 135 -18.75 -9.26 0.38
CA LEU A 135 -19.37 -9.39 1.69
C LEU A 135 -18.33 -9.36 2.81
N VAL A 136 -17.26 -10.15 2.68
CA VAL A 136 -16.17 -10.20 3.65
C VAL A 136 -15.47 -8.85 3.77
N THR A 137 -15.21 -8.17 2.66
CA THR A 137 -14.54 -6.86 2.68
C THR A 137 -15.42 -5.77 3.33
N ILE A 138 -16.73 -5.80 3.10
CA ILE A 138 -17.65 -4.85 3.75
C ILE A 138 -17.72 -5.12 5.26
N ILE A 139 -17.86 -6.39 5.67
CA ILE A 139 -17.88 -6.75 7.10
C ILE A 139 -16.56 -6.29 7.77
N PHE A 140 -15.43 -6.56 7.15
CA PHE A 140 -14.12 -6.13 7.66
C PHE A 140 -14.06 -4.60 7.79
N GLY A 141 -14.50 -3.85 6.78
CA GLY A 141 -14.56 -2.40 6.82
C GLY A 141 -15.43 -1.87 7.97
N VAL A 142 -16.61 -2.48 8.19
CA VAL A 142 -17.49 -2.12 9.31
C VAL A 142 -16.83 -2.38 10.66
N VAL A 143 -16.20 -3.54 10.83
CA VAL A 143 -15.49 -3.90 12.07
C VAL A 143 -14.37 -2.89 12.37
N VAL A 144 -13.53 -2.59 11.39
CA VAL A 144 -12.44 -1.60 11.52
C VAL A 144 -12.99 -0.22 11.86
N SER A 145 -14.08 0.20 11.21
CA SER A 145 -14.73 1.48 11.50
C SER A 145 -15.27 1.56 12.92
N ILE A 146 -15.90 0.49 13.42
CA ILE A 146 -16.39 0.41 14.79
C ILE A 146 -15.23 0.47 15.80
N ILE A 147 -14.17 -0.30 15.57
CA ILE A 147 -12.97 -0.28 16.42
C ILE A 147 -12.38 1.13 16.46
N THR A 148 -12.23 1.76 15.31
CA THR A 148 -11.72 3.15 15.22
C THR A 148 -12.63 4.11 15.98
N ALA A 149 -13.95 4.01 15.84
CA ALA A 149 -14.91 4.86 16.55
C ALA A 149 -14.81 4.69 18.07
N ILE A 150 -14.67 3.46 18.54
CA ILE A 150 -14.50 3.15 19.96
C ILE A 150 -13.19 3.76 20.48
N LEU A 151 -12.07 3.53 19.81
CA LEU A 151 -10.76 4.04 20.18
C LEU A 151 -10.73 5.57 20.23
N LEU A 152 -11.33 6.24 19.26
CA LEU A 152 -11.40 7.70 19.23
C LEU A 152 -12.29 8.26 20.35
N ARG A 153 -13.40 7.59 20.67
CA ARG A 153 -14.27 8.00 21.79
C ARG A 153 -13.57 7.84 23.13
N PHE A 154 -12.89 6.73 23.37
CA PHE A 154 -12.11 6.52 24.60
C PHE A 154 -10.95 7.50 24.76
N ASN A 155 -10.35 7.95 23.67
CA ASN A 155 -9.27 8.93 23.67
C ASN A 155 -9.73 10.36 23.38
N SER A 156 -11.03 10.65 23.42
CA SER A 156 -11.58 11.96 23.03
C SER A 156 -11.03 13.13 23.86
N GLU A 157 -10.76 12.94 25.15
CA GLU A 157 -10.13 13.95 26.00
C GLU A 157 -8.70 14.26 25.55
N LYS A 158 -7.90 13.23 25.25
CA LYS A 158 -6.54 13.40 24.71
C LYS A 158 -6.55 14.08 23.34
N ILE A 159 -7.52 13.73 22.50
CA ILE A 159 -7.67 14.34 21.18
C ILE A 159 -8.01 15.84 21.30
N ARG A 160 -8.77 16.24 22.31
CA ARG A 160 -9.05 17.64 22.59
C ARG A 160 -7.82 18.38 23.13
N GLU A 161 -6.98 17.72 23.90
CA GLU A 161 -5.75 18.28 24.49
C GLU A 161 -4.61 18.38 23.48
N TYR A 162 -4.33 17.29 22.73
CA TYR A 162 -3.20 17.17 21.81
C TYR A 162 -3.56 17.49 20.34
N GLY A 163 -4.84 17.79 20.06
CA GLY A 163 -5.33 18.17 18.73
C GLY A 163 -5.61 17.01 17.78
N VAL A 164 -5.98 17.37 16.57
CA VAL A 164 -6.45 16.45 15.51
C VAL A 164 -5.38 15.45 15.09
N GLU A 165 -4.11 15.77 15.26
CA GLU A 165 -2.97 14.89 14.90
C GLU A 165 -3.05 13.54 15.64
N SER A 166 -3.50 13.54 16.91
CA SER A 166 -3.68 12.32 17.70
C SER A 166 -4.76 11.40 17.11
N ALA A 167 -5.82 11.98 16.53
CA ALA A 167 -6.88 11.22 15.90
C ALA A 167 -6.43 10.57 14.59
N PHE A 168 -5.62 11.28 13.80
CA PHE A 168 -5.01 10.72 12.58
C PHE A 168 -3.94 9.66 12.91
N ALA A 169 -3.19 9.81 14.00
CA ALA A 169 -2.26 8.78 14.48
C ALA A 169 -2.99 7.48 14.83
N ILE A 170 -4.14 7.54 15.50
CA ILE A 170 -4.98 6.37 15.77
C ILE A 170 -5.47 5.73 14.46
N LEU A 171 -5.91 6.53 13.48
CA LEU A 171 -6.30 6.02 12.17
C LEU A 171 -5.15 5.25 11.49
N MET A 172 -3.94 5.83 11.49
CA MET A 172 -2.77 5.17 10.90
C MET A 172 -2.43 3.85 11.60
N ILE A 173 -2.47 3.80 12.92
CA ILE A 173 -2.19 2.57 13.69
C ILE A 173 -3.22 1.48 13.34
N VAL A 174 -4.51 1.81 13.35
CA VAL A 174 -5.59 0.82 13.08
C VAL A 174 -5.57 0.33 11.64
N THR A 175 -5.11 1.14 10.68
CA THR A 175 -5.07 0.74 9.26
C THR A 175 -3.76 0.10 8.83
N ALA A 176 -2.71 0.22 9.64
CA ALA A 176 -1.39 -0.36 9.36
C ALA A 176 -1.12 -1.70 10.08
N SER A 177 -1.94 -2.06 11.08
CA SER A 177 -1.89 -3.34 11.81
C SER A 177 -2.78 -4.41 11.19
#